data_8fb40b6e11b4f43a2c825889b12e3608
#
_entry.id   8fb40b6e11b4f43a2c825889b12e3608
#
_cell.length_a   1.000
_cell.length_b   1.000
_cell.length_c   1.000
_cell.angle_alpha   90.00
_cell.angle_beta   90.00
_cell.angle_gamma   90.00
#
_symmetry.space_group_name_H-M   'P 1'
#
loop_
_entity.id
_entity.type
_entity.pdbx_description
1 polymer ?
#
loop_
_entity_poly.entity_id
_entity_poly.type
_entity_poly.pdbx_seq_one_letter_code
_entity_poly.pdbx_strand_id
1 'polypeptide(L)'
;QEKFCQYIGINHAFALNNATAGLELAAQLCQFTEGDEVIIPGHTYTSSAYPFLKKGAKIAWADIDIETRVVTAETIEKCITDKTKVIVVVHLYGYGADMPAIMQLAQEKGLIVVEDAAQALGVEVNGKMVGTFGDFGVFSFHSHKNMTTMGEGGMLTVKNDHIAGILPMLRHNGHCGFDYDRESYWKPAMGNVDMPELNGEFLWPNNYC
;
A
#
# COMPACT_ATOMS: atom_id res chain seq x y z
N GLN A 1 -12.62 11.64 0.09
CA GLN A 1 -11.59 11.07 0.96
C GLN A 1 -12.02 11.14 2.43
N GLU A 2 -12.44 12.29 2.96
CA GLU A 2 -12.86 12.47 4.37
C GLU A 2 -13.93 11.48 4.82
N LYS A 3 -15.02 11.32 4.05
CA LYS A 3 -16.06 10.32 4.36
C LYS A 3 -15.52 8.89 4.41
N PHE A 4 -14.55 8.57 3.57
CA PHE A 4 -13.91 7.27 3.58
C PHE A 4 -13.05 7.10 4.83
N CYS A 5 -12.25 8.11 5.19
CA CYS A 5 -11.47 8.12 6.42
C CYS A 5 -12.36 7.91 7.66
N GLN A 6 -13.49 8.63 7.73
CA GLN A 6 -14.48 8.49 8.82
C GLN A 6 -15.08 7.08 8.86
N TYR A 7 -15.40 6.51 7.69
CA TYR A 7 -16.01 5.18 7.59
C TYR A 7 -15.07 4.07 8.05
N ILE A 8 -13.78 4.10 7.64
CA ILE A 8 -12.85 3.02 7.98
C ILE A 8 -12.03 3.29 9.24
N GLY A 9 -12.11 4.50 9.83
CA GLY A 9 -11.40 4.84 11.06
C GLY A 9 -9.90 5.09 10.88
N ILE A 10 -9.50 5.84 9.84
CA ILE A 10 -8.11 6.24 9.59
C ILE A 10 -8.01 7.75 9.31
N ASN A 11 -6.84 8.36 9.56
CA ASN A 11 -6.65 9.78 9.34
C ASN A 11 -6.44 10.16 7.87
N HIS A 12 -5.78 9.29 7.11
CA HIS A 12 -5.35 9.63 5.74
C HIS A 12 -5.78 8.57 4.73
N ALA A 13 -6.51 9.03 3.71
CA ALA A 13 -6.90 8.22 2.56
C ALA A 13 -6.87 9.05 1.28
N PHE A 14 -6.30 8.49 0.23
CA PHE A 14 -6.06 9.14 -1.06
C PHE A 14 -6.76 8.38 -2.17
N ALA A 15 -7.67 9.05 -2.87
CA ALA A 15 -8.35 8.47 -4.02
C ALA A 15 -7.38 8.32 -5.20
N LEU A 16 -7.48 7.18 -5.87
CA LEU A 16 -6.66 6.78 -7.01
C LEU A 16 -7.55 6.23 -8.13
N ASN A 17 -6.97 6.06 -9.30
CA ASN A 17 -7.66 5.48 -10.44
C ASN A 17 -7.94 3.98 -10.29
N ASN A 18 -7.13 3.22 -9.54
CA ASN A 18 -7.36 1.82 -9.21
C ASN A 18 -6.49 1.37 -8.01
N ALA A 19 -6.73 0.14 -7.53
CA ALA A 19 -5.95 -0.44 -6.42
C ALA A 19 -4.50 -0.70 -6.81
N THR A 20 -4.23 -1.10 -8.06
CA THR A 20 -2.86 -1.36 -8.53
C THR A 20 -1.99 -0.11 -8.40
N ALA A 21 -2.53 1.07 -8.71
CA ALA A 21 -1.84 2.34 -8.49
C ALA A 21 -1.53 2.58 -6.99
N GLY A 22 -2.42 2.16 -6.10
CA GLY A 22 -2.18 2.22 -4.65
C GLY A 22 -1.04 1.30 -4.21
N LEU A 23 -1.01 0.08 -4.74
CA LEU A 23 0.08 -0.86 -4.48
C LEU A 23 1.42 -0.39 -5.09
N GLU A 24 1.39 0.25 -6.27
CA GLU A 24 2.59 0.84 -6.87
C GLU A 24 3.15 2.00 -6.05
N LEU A 25 2.29 2.88 -5.51
CA LEU A 25 2.70 3.95 -4.60
C LEU A 25 3.26 3.38 -3.30
N ALA A 26 2.59 2.38 -2.69
CA ALA A 26 3.10 1.71 -1.50
C ALA A 26 4.46 1.06 -1.75
N ALA A 27 4.62 0.31 -2.85
CA ALA A 27 5.89 -0.31 -3.22
C ALA A 27 7.00 0.73 -3.43
N GLN A 28 6.68 1.87 -4.03
CA GLN A 28 7.60 2.97 -4.20
C GLN A 28 8.04 3.55 -2.86
N LEU A 29 7.11 3.77 -1.95
CA LEU A 29 7.35 4.33 -0.62
C LEU A 29 8.13 3.39 0.30
N CYS A 30 8.16 2.09 0.01
CA CYS A 30 8.99 1.11 0.72
C CYS A 30 10.48 1.21 0.38
N GLN A 31 10.89 1.94 -0.67
CA GLN A 31 12.29 2.22 -1.01
C GLN A 31 13.19 0.98 -1.07
N PHE A 32 12.87 0.03 -1.92
CA PHE A 32 13.64 -1.21 -2.08
C PHE A 32 15.06 -0.93 -2.60
N THR A 33 16.02 -1.65 -2.03
CA THR A 33 17.42 -1.74 -2.49
C THR A 33 17.70 -3.13 -3.05
N GLU A 34 18.83 -3.29 -3.72
CA GLU A 34 19.20 -4.58 -4.31
C GLU A 34 19.26 -5.69 -3.23
N GLY A 35 18.51 -6.75 -3.46
CA GLY A 35 18.45 -7.90 -2.58
C GLY A 35 17.32 -7.86 -1.56
N ASP A 36 16.63 -6.72 -1.37
CA ASP A 36 15.48 -6.64 -0.47
C ASP A 36 14.37 -7.59 -0.92
N GLU A 37 13.70 -8.18 0.06
CA GLU A 37 12.62 -9.15 -0.15
C GLU A 37 11.28 -8.61 0.34
N VAL A 38 10.22 -9.02 -0.37
CA VAL A 38 8.83 -8.82 0.02
C VAL A 38 8.13 -10.17 0.15
N ILE A 39 7.47 -10.41 1.28
CA ILE A 39 6.65 -11.60 1.50
C ILE A 39 5.26 -11.32 0.97
N ILE A 40 4.76 -12.21 0.10
CA ILE A 40 3.44 -12.09 -0.54
C ILE A 40 2.76 -13.46 -0.50
N PRO A 41 1.43 -13.55 -0.23
CA PRO A 41 0.73 -14.83 -0.34
C PRO A 41 0.79 -15.38 -1.77
N GLY A 42 1.03 -16.69 -1.90
CA GLY A 42 1.01 -17.38 -3.19
C GLY A 42 -0.38 -17.42 -3.84
N HIS A 43 -1.44 -17.26 -3.03
CA HIS A 43 -2.82 -17.20 -3.48
C HIS A 43 -3.33 -15.77 -3.45
N THR A 44 -3.18 -15.06 -4.57
CA THR A 44 -3.60 -13.67 -4.72
C THR A 44 -3.79 -13.29 -6.19
N TYR A 45 -4.23 -12.06 -6.42
CA TYR A 45 -4.22 -11.44 -7.75
C TYR A 45 -2.84 -10.88 -8.07
N THR A 46 -2.44 -10.89 -9.33
CA THR A 46 -1.09 -10.49 -9.78
C THR A 46 -0.67 -9.08 -9.35
N SER A 47 -1.63 -8.16 -9.20
CA SER A 47 -1.35 -6.79 -8.75
C SER A 47 -0.77 -6.71 -7.33
N SER A 48 -1.00 -7.72 -6.47
CA SER A 48 -0.38 -7.74 -5.14
C SER A 48 1.14 -7.97 -5.19
N ALA A 49 1.67 -8.49 -6.30
CA ALA A 49 3.07 -8.83 -6.46
C ALA A 49 3.81 -7.93 -7.48
N TYR A 50 3.17 -7.67 -8.60
CA TYR A 50 3.77 -6.96 -9.74
C TYR A 50 4.42 -5.60 -9.37
N PRO A 51 3.78 -4.71 -8.56
CA PRO A 51 4.36 -3.43 -8.20
C PRO A 51 5.70 -3.54 -7.48
N PHE A 52 5.82 -4.53 -6.60
CA PHE A 52 7.04 -4.76 -5.82
C PHE A 52 8.19 -5.31 -6.68
N LEU A 53 7.88 -6.25 -7.58
CA LEU A 53 8.84 -6.73 -8.60
C LEU A 53 9.38 -5.59 -9.45
N LYS A 54 8.50 -4.70 -9.89
CA LYS A 54 8.85 -3.53 -10.70
C LYS A 54 9.82 -2.58 -9.96
N LYS A 55 9.79 -2.56 -8.64
CA LYS A 55 10.70 -1.78 -7.79
C LYS A 55 11.96 -2.55 -7.38
N GLY A 56 12.21 -3.71 -7.96
CA GLY A 56 13.42 -4.49 -7.76
C GLY A 56 13.40 -5.43 -6.55
N ALA A 57 12.28 -5.52 -5.83
CA ALA A 57 12.16 -6.46 -4.72
C ALA A 57 12.14 -7.91 -5.22
N LYS A 58 12.73 -8.81 -4.45
CA LYS A 58 12.56 -10.26 -4.64
C LYS A 58 11.32 -10.73 -3.89
N ILE A 59 10.50 -11.58 -4.50
CA ILE A 59 9.31 -12.11 -3.85
C ILE A 59 9.64 -13.40 -3.12
N ALA A 60 9.32 -13.44 -1.82
CA ALA A 60 9.20 -14.64 -1.02
C ALA A 60 7.71 -15.02 -0.92
N TRP A 61 7.34 -16.15 -1.50
CA TRP A 61 5.96 -16.60 -1.50
C TRP A 61 5.61 -17.28 -0.17
N ALA A 62 4.67 -16.69 0.56
CA ALA A 62 4.11 -17.31 1.74
C ALA A 62 2.93 -18.23 1.37
N ASP A 63 2.86 -19.36 2.06
CA ASP A 63 1.69 -20.22 1.96
C ASP A 63 0.51 -19.61 2.72
N ILE A 64 -0.68 -20.10 2.42
CA ILE A 64 -1.92 -19.66 3.06
C ILE A 64 -2.45 -20.77 3.99
N ASP A 65 -3.24 -20.37 4.96
CA ASP A 65 -4.05 -21.32 5.70
C ASP A 65 -5.17 -21.88 4.81
N ILE A 66 -5.35 -23.19 4.81
CA ILE A 66 -6.26 -23.87 3.88
C ILE A 66 -7.73 -23.58 4.16
N GLU A 67 -8.09 -23.25 5.39
CA GLU A 67 -9.46 -22.98 5.81
C GLU A 67 -9.83 -21.53 5.56
N THR A 68 -8.97 -20.60 5.97
CA THR A 68 -9.20 -19.16 5.85
C THR A 68 -8.82 -18.57 4.48
N ARG A 69 -7.96 -19.26 3.73
CA ARG A 69 -7.46 -18.84 2.40
C ARG A 69 -6.59 -17.58 2.44
N VAL A 70 -6.15 -17.15 3.60
CA VAL A 70 -5.27 -16.00 3.80
C VAL A 70 -3.99 -16.41 4.52
N VAL A 71 -2.98 -15.56 4.50
CA VAL A 71 -1.73 -15.78 5.24
C VAL A 71 -1.97 -15.64 6.75
N THR A 72 -1.16 -16.36 7.53
CA THR A 72 -1.10 -16.24 8.99
C THR A 72 0.29 -15.75 9.41
N ALA A 73 0.44 -15.29 10.66
CA ALA A 73 1.75 -14.94 11.20
C ALA A 73 2.75 -16.10 11.07
N GLU A 74 2.30 -17.34 11.28
CA GLU A 74 3.14 -18.54 11.18
C GLU A 74 3.62 -18.83 9.74
N THR A 75 2.73 -18.64 8.73
CA THR A 75 3.11 -18.86 7.33
C THR A 75 4.05 -17.77 6.83
N ILE A 76 3.86 -16.54 7.31
CA ILE A 76 4.74 -15.39 7.04
C ILE A 76 6.11 -15.61 7.70
N GLU A 77 6.15 -16.00 8.98
CA GLU A 77 7.39 -16.15 9.74
C GLU A 77 8.36 -17.14 9.08
N LYS A 78 7.85 -18.22 8.49
CA LYS A 78 8.65 -19.22 7.74
C LYS A 78 9.37 -18.63 6.52
N CYS A 79 8.93 -17.49 6.02
CA CYS A 79 9.48 -16.82 4.84
C CYS A 79 10.42 -15.66 5.20
N ILE A 80 10.50 -15.27 6.49
CA ILE A 80 11.31 -14.13 6.93
C ILE A 80 12.79 -14.49 6.85
N THR A 81 13.57 -13.62 6.21
CA THR A 81 15.03 -13.64 6.15
C THR A 81 15.59 -12.29 6.65
N ASP A 82 16.91 -12.17 6.70
CA ASP A 82 17.60 -10.90 6.97
C ASP A 82 17.45 -9.86 5.84
N LYS A 83 16.90 -10.25 4.70
CA LYS A 83 16.59 -9.40 3.55
C LYS A 83 15.12 -8.96 3.49
N THR A 84 14.27 -9.55 4.29
CA THR A 84 12.85 -9.23 4.30
C THR A 84 12.64 -7.79 4.77
N LYS A 85 11.91 -7.01 4.00
CA LYS A 85 11.62 -5.60 4.28
C LYS A 85 10.12 -5.33 4.40
N VAL A 86 9.32 -6.04 3.61
CA VAL A 86 7.87 -5.78 3.49
C VAL A 86 7.09 -7.08 3.57
N ILE A 87 5.94 -7.02 4.21
CA ILE A 87 4.90 -8.05 4.17
C ILE A 87 3.69 -7.46 3.45
N VAL A 88 3.22 -8.13 2.41
CA VAL A 88 1.92 -7.84 1.79
C VAL A 88 0.90 -8.85 2.32
N VAL A 89 -0.12 -8.34 2.99
CA VAL A 89 -1.25 -9.14 3.48
C VAL A 89 -2.43 -8.92 2.56
N VAL A 90 -2.99 -9.99 2.01
CA VAL A 90 -4.15 -9.93 1.12
C VAL A 90 -5.38 -10.47 1.83
N HIS A 91 -6.41 -9.65 1.96
CA HIS A 91 -7.71 -10.03 2.53
C HIS A 91 -8.61 -10.61 1.42
N LEU A 92 -8.22 -11.79 0.94
CA LEU A 92 -8.79 -12.39 -0.26
C LEU A 92 -10.24 -12.81 -0.02
N TYR A 93 -11.10 -12.52 -0.99
CA TYR A 93 -12.55 -12.81 -0.96
C TYR A 93 -13.31 -12.23 0.24
N GLY A 94 -12.72 -11.23 0.92
CA GLY A 94 -13.30 -10.65 2.14
C GLY A 94 -12.98 -11.42 3.42
N TYR A 95 -12.09 -12.40 3.39
CA TYR A 95 -11.55 -13.02 4.58
C TYR A 95 -10.45 -12.13 5.17
N GLY A 96 -10.69 -11.60 6.38
CA GLY A 96 -9.69 -10.82 7.11
C GLY A 96 -8.60 -11.73 7.66
N ALA A 97 -7.33 -11.45 7.36
CA ALA A 97 -6.21 -12.10 8.02
C ALA A 97 -6.13 -11.68 9.50
N ASP A 98 -5.52 -12.49 10.35
CA ASP A 98 -5.28 -12.13 11.75
C ASP A 98 -4.25 -10.98 11.86
N MET A 99 -4.73 -9.78 11.60
CA MET A 99 -3.88 -8.58 11.60
C MET A 99 -3.19 -8.31 12.93
N PRO A 100 -3.83 -8.48 14.09
CA PRO A 100 -3.13 -8.34 15.38
C PRO A 100 -1.87 -9.21 15.48
N ALA A 101 -1.95 -10.50 15.15
CA ALA A 101 -0.80 -11.40 15.19
C ALA A 101 0.25 -11.03 14.14
N ILE A 102 -0.16 -10.68 12.92
CA ILE A 102 0.75 -10.27 11.84
C ILE A 102 1.46 -8.95 12.20
N MET A 103 0.74 -7.96 12.74
CA MET A 103 1.34 -6.69 13.15
C MET A 103 2.32 -6.84 14.31
N GLN A 104 2.04 -7.76 15.26
CA GLN A 104 3.00 -8.08 16.30
C GLN A 104 4.29 -8.65 15.72
N LEU A 105 4.19 -9.64 14.85
CA LEU A 105 5.35 -10.22 14.15
C LEU A 105 6.12 -9.17 13.36
N ALA A 106 5.43 -8.33 12.60
CA ALA A 106 6.05 -7.26 11.81
C ALA A 106 6.80 -6.26 12.69
N GLN A 107 6.23 -5.86 13.83
CA GLN A 107 6.86 -4.97 14.79
C GLN A 107 8.12 -5.60 15.40
N GLU A 108 8.08 -6.88 15.80
CA GLU A 108 9.22 -7.60 16.36
C GLU A 108 10.39 -7.71 15.36
N LYS A 109 10.08 -7.80 14.07
CA LYS A 109 11.07 -7.94 12.99
C LYS A 109 11.42 -6.62 12.30
N GLY A 110 10.74 -5.50 12.64
CA GLY A 110 10.96 -4.19 12.02
C GLY A 110 10.52 -4.13 10.55
N LEU A 111 9.44 -4.83 10.19
CA LEU A 111 8.95 -4.96 8.81
C LEU A 111 7.79 -4.01 8.53
N ILE A 112 7.72 -3.51 7.29
CA ILE A 112 6.62 -2.71 6.78
C ILE A 112 5.47 -3.65 6.39
N VAL A 113 4.22 -3.24 6.68
CA VAL A 113 3.03 -4.02 6.33
C VAL A 113 2.17 -3.24 5.34
N VAL A 114 1.89 -3.87 4.20
CA VAL A 114 0.95 -3.38 3.18
C VAL A 114 -0.26 -4.31 3.15
N GLU A 115 -1.46 -3.77 3.40
CA GLU A 115 -2.70 -4.51 3.30
C GLU A 115 -3.32 -4.33 1.91
N ASP A 116 -3.45 -5.42 1.16
CA ASP A 116 -4.29 -5.45 -0.04
C ASP A 116 -5.71 -5.83 0.36
N ALA A 117 -6.52 -4.80 0.61
CA ALA A 117 -7.94 -4.90 0.95
C ALA A 117 -8.86 -4.69 -0.27
N ALA A 118 -8.35 -4.94 -1.49
CA ALA A 118 -9.09 -4.72 -2.73
C ALA A 118 -10.41 -5.53 -2.82
N GLN A 119 -10.59 -6.54 -2.00
CA GLN A 119 -11.79 -7.38 -1.93
C GLN A 119 -12.45 -7.37 -0.53
N ALA A 120 -12.02 -6.46 0.37
CA ALA A 120 -12.37 -6.56 1.78
C ALA A 120 -12.87 -5.24 2.39
N LEU A 121 -13.47 -4.37 1.57
CA LEU A 121 -14.10 -3.17 2.09
C LEU A 121 -15.24 -3.54 3.06
N GLY A 122 -15.20 -2.98 4.27
CA GLY A 122 -16.19 -3.26 5.32
C GLY A 122 -15.89 -4.51 6.15
N VAL A 123 -14.78 -5.18 5.90
CA VAL A 123 -14.33 -6.31 6.74
C VAL A 123 -13.63 -5.79 7.99
N GLU A 124 -13.98 -6.37 9.13
CA GLU A 124 -13.39 -6.05 10.43
C GLU A 124 -12.66 -7.26 11.02
N VAL A 125 -11.56 -6.97 11.69
CA VAL A 125 -10.83 -7.92 12.54
C VAL A 125 -10.73 -7.31 13.94
N ASN A 126 -11.32 -7.97 14.93
CA ASN A 126 -11.38 -7.49 16.31
C ASN A 126 -11.95 -6.06 16.44
N GLY A 127 -12.99 -5.73 15.67
CA GLY A 127 -13.67 -4.43 15.71
C GLY A 127 -12.90 -3.29 15.03
N LYS A 128 -11.87 -3.60 14.25
CA LYS A 128 -11.12 -2.64 13.46
C LYS A 128 -11.11 -3.03 11.99
N MET A 129 -11.39 -2.08 11.10
CA MET A 129 -11.44 -2.29 9.66
C MET A 129 -10.08 -2.73 9.11
N VAL A 130 -10.06 -3.75 8.24
CA VAL A 130 -8.87 -4.09 7.46
C VAL A 130 -8.51 -2.95 6.52
N GLY A 131 -7.24 -2.86 6.13
CA GLY A 131 -6.68 -1.72 5.39
C GLY A 131 -6.33 -0.52 6.29
N THR A 132 -6.39 -0.71 7.64
CA THR A 132 -6.03 0.30 8.64
C THR A 132 -5.03 -0.20 9.67
N PHE A 133 -4.65 -1.47 9.63
CA PHE A 133 -3.68 -2.06 10.55
C PHE A 133 -2.23 -1.85 10.10
N GLY A 134 -1.95 -2.02 8.80
CA GLY A 134 -0.63 -1.88 8.22
C GLY A 134 -0.16 -0.41 8.10
N ASP A 135 1.03 -0.22 7.57
CA ASP A 135 1.54 1.10 7.22
C ASP A 135 0.79 1.70 6.04
N PHE A 136 0.38 0.81 5.12
CA PHE A 136 -0.42 1.12 3.94
C PHE A 136 -1.60 0.15 3.84
N GLY A 137 -2.75 0.65 3.37
CA GLY A 137 -3.90 -0.16 3.00
C GLY A 137 -4.43 0.24 1.63
N VAL A 138 -4.81 -0.72 0.81
CA VAL A 138 -5.25 -0.47 -0.56
C VAL A 138 -6.62 -1.07 -0.81
N PHE A 139 -7.52 -0.28 -1.38
CA PHE A 139 -8.90 -0.66 -1.71
C PHE A 139 -9.16 -0.49 -3.21
N SER A 140 -10.04 -1.32 -3.74
CA SER A 140 -10.46 -1.27 -5.14
C SER A 140 -11.94 -0.93 -5.26
N PHE A 141 -12.25 -0.05 -6.21
CA PHE A 141 -13.61 0.29 -6.59
C PHE A 141 -13.88 -0.04 -8.07
N HIS A 142 -13.12 -1.01 -8.60
CA HIS A 142 -13.34 -1.56 -9.93
C HIS A 142 -14.77 -2.09 -10.09
N SER A 143 -15.29 -2.11 -11.32
CA SER A 143 -16.66 -2.53 -11.63
C SER A 143 -17.07 -3.90 -11.07
N HIS A 144 -16.12 -4.81 -10.83
CA HIS A 144 -16.37 -6.15 -10.28
C HIS A 144 -16.20 -6.25 -8.76
N LYS A 145 -16.04 -5.13 -8.07
CA LYS A 145 -15.88 -5.10 -6.59
C LYS A 145 -17.24 -4.85 -5.90
N ASN A 146 -17.27 -5.13 -4.59
CA ASN A 146 -18.47 -4.94 -3.76
C ASN A 146 -18.99 -3.51 -3.78
N MET A 147 -18.08 -2.53 -3.86
CA MET A 147 -18.39 -1.13 -4.12
C MET A 147 -17.63 -0.70 -5.37
N THR A 148 -18.31 0.01 -6.26
CA THR A 148 -17.73 0.44 -7.54
C THR A 148 -17.97 1.92 -7.78
N THR A 149 -17.04 2.57 -8.49
CA THR A 149 -17.17 3.91 -9.05
C THR A 149 -17.58 3.90 -10.52
N MET A 150 -18.33 2.86 -10.92
CA MET A 150 -18.87 2.64 -12.27
C MET A 150 -17.81 2.46 -13.37
N GLY A 151 -16.64 1.96 -13.00
CA GLY A 151 -15.51 1.72 -13.90
C GLY A 151 -14.28 1.35 -13.10
N GLU A 152 -13.36 2.25 -13.01
CA GLU A 152 -12.13 2.13 -12.26
C GLU A 152 -12.11 3.08 -11.06
N GLY A 153 -11.48 2.66 -9.98
CA GLY A 153 -11.26 3.47 -8.79
C GLY A 153 -10.50 2.71 -7.72
N GLY A 154 -9.81 3.44 -6.88
CA GLY A 154 -9.06 2.90 -5.74
C GLY A 154 -8.89 3.90 -4.63
N MET A 155 -8.40 3.42 -3.49
CA MET A 155 -8.03 4.23 -2.35
C MET A 155 -6.77 3.66 -1.71
N LEU A 156 -5.83 4.54 -1.37
CA LEU A 156 -4.66 4.23 -0.57
C LEU A 156 -4.83 4.87 0.81
N THR A 157 -4.69 4.08 1.86
CA THR A 157 -4.65 4.57 3.25
C THR A 157 -3.24 4.53 3.78
N VAL A 158 -2.90 5.48 4.63
CA VAL A 158 -1.58 5.65 5.20
C VAL A 158 -1.68 6.10 6.65
N LYS A 159 -0.85 5.55 7.52
CA LYS A 159 -0.77 5.96 8.92
C LYS A 159 0.21 7.10 9.17
N ASN A 160 1.31 7.13 8.43
CA ASN A 160 2.40 8.07 8.64
C ASN A 160 2.03 9.46 8.09
N ASP A 161 2.00 10.48 8.97
CA ASP A 161 1.62 11.86 8.61
C ASP A 161 2.60 12.49 7.60
N HIS A 162 3.88 12.18 7.69
CA HIS A 162 4.89 12.67 6.73
C HIS A 162 4.63 12.11 5.33
N ILE A 163 4.41 10.80 5.22
CA ILE A 163 4.05 10.15 3.96
C ILE A 163 2.73 10.72 3.43
N ALA A 164 1.74 10.92 4.30
CA ALA A 164 0.47 11.53 3.93
C ALA A 164 0.65 12.94 3.34
N GLY A 165 1.61 13.71 3.86
CA GLY A 165 1.93 15.05 3.37
C GLY A 165 2.51 15.08 1.95
N ILE A 166 3.26 14.06 1.55
CA ILE A 166 3.88 13.98 0.21
C ILE A 166 3.03 13.25 -0.83
N LEU A 167 2.08 12.42 -0.41
CA LEU A 167 1.24 11.62 -1.31
C LEU A 167 0.44 12.43 -2.33
N PRO A 168 -0.12 13.61 -2.01
CA PRO A 168 -0.77 14.45 -3.02
C PRO A 168 0.14 14.80 -4.18
N MET A 169 1.41 15.09 -3.90
CA MET A 169 2.42 15.39 -4.92
C MET A 169 2.76 14.14 -5.74
N LEU A 170 3.04 13.01 -5.08
CA LEU A 170 3.35 11.74 -5.76
C LEU A 170 2.21 11.29 -6.67
N ARG A 171 0.97 11.42 -6.19
CA ARG A 171 -0.24 11.09 -6.94
C ARG A 171 -0.45 11.99 -8.16
N HIS A 172 0.09 13.20 -8.14
CA HIS A 172 -0.10 14.22 -9.18
C HIS A 172 1.22 14.56 -9.89
N ASN A 173 1.92 13.56 -10.39
CA ASN A 173 3.14 13.70 -11.20
C ASN A 173 4.29 14.49 -10.50
N GLY A 174 4.33 14.48 -9.18
CA GLY A 174 5.35 15.19 -8.41
C GLY A 174 5.12 16.70 -8.31
N HIS A 175 3.95 17.22 -8.71
CA HIS A 175 3.63 18.63 -8.57
C HIS A 175 3.36 19.01 -7.12
N CYS A 176 4.06 20.03 -6.61
CA CYS A 176 3.82 20.60 -5.29
C CYS A 176 2.93 21.84 -5.39
N GLY A 177 1.74 21.71 -4.87
CA GLY A 177 0.80 22.81 -4.69
C GLY A 177 -0.14 23.04 -5.88
N PHE A 178 -1.35 23.43 -5.51
CA PHE A 178 -2.41 23.84 -6.44
C PHE A 178 -2.55 25.37 -6.49
N ASP A 179 -1.60 26.11 -5.93
CA ASP A 179 -1.56 27.55 -6.12
C ASP A 179 -1.17 27.81 -7.58
N TYR A 180 -2.14 28.29 -8.33
CA TYR A 180 -2.01 28.70 -9.73
C TYR A 180 -1.11 29.93 -9.91
N ASP A 181 -0.22 30.19 -8.97
CA ASP A 181 0.85 31.16 -9.20
C ASP A 181 1.82 30.56 -10.21
N ARG A 182 1.95 31.21 -11.33
CA ARG A 182 2.81 30.83 -12.45
C ARG A 182 4.26 30.56 -12.02
N GLU A 183 4.73 31.23 -10.97
CA GLU A 183 6.08 31.03 -10.44
C GLU A 183 6.20 29.76 -9.59
N SER A 184 5.16 29.39 -8.83
CA SER A 184 5.15 28.16 -8.03
C SER A 184 4.90 26.91 -8.86
N TYR A 185 4.23 27.05 -10.02
CA TYR A 185 3.93 25.91 -10.91
C TYR A 185 5.18 25.19 -11.44
N TRP A 186 6.29 25.90 -11.56
CA TRP A 186 7.56 25.37 -12.07
C TRP A 186 8.60 25.11 -10.98
N LYS A 187 8.32 25.41 -9.71
CA LYS A 187 9.21 24.95 -8.64
C LYS A 187 9.07 23.44 -8.53
N PRO A 188 10.12 22.67 -8.86
CA PRO A 188 10.06 21.24 -8.64
C PRO A 188 9.75 20.99 -7.17
N ALA A 189 8.89 20.02 -6.89
CA ALA A 189 8.54 19.55 -5.54
C ALA A 189 9.79 19.38 -4.64
N MET A 190 10.93 19.20 -5.26
CA MET A 190 12.26 19.02 -4.65
C MET A 190 12.80 20.25 -3.92
N GLY A 191 12.30 21.46 -4.17
CA GLY A 191 12.82 22.67 -3.52
C GLY A 191 12.27 22.93 -2.12
N ASN A 192 11.18 22.28 -1.72
CA ASN A 192 10.47 22.56 -0.46
C ASN A 192 10.24 21.31 0.42
N VAL A 193 10.63 20.16 -0.04
CA VAL A 193 10.64 18.93 0.77
C VAL A 193 12.10 18.57 0.97
N ASP A 194 12.46 18.32 2.20
CA ASP A 194 13.78 17.75 2.49
C ASP A 194 13.79 16.34 1.89
N MET A 195 14.26 16.24 0.64
CA MET A 195 14.18 15.06 -0.22
C MET A 195 15.44 14.18 -0.25
N PRO A 196 16.38 14.24 0.73
CA PRO A 196 17.51 13.30 0.75
C PRO A 196 17.04 11.83 0.86
N GLU A 197 15.82 11.63 1.40
CA GLU A 197 15.23 10.30 1.58
C GLU A 197 14.40 9.84 0.36
N LEU A 198 14.06 10.78 -0.53
CA LEU A 198 13.32 10.51 -1.74
C LEU A 198 14.25 10.81 -2.93
N ASN A 199 15.09 9.85 -3.30
CA ASN A 199 15.94 9.99 -4.48
C ASN A 199 15.08 10.29 -5.72
N GLY A 200 15.66 10.95 -6.75
CA GLY A 200 14.94 11.48 -7.91
C GLY A 200 14.03 10.51 -8.67
N GLU A 201 14.13 9.22 -8.39
CA GLU A 201 13.23 8.18 -8.93
C GLU A 201 11.81 8.26 -8.38
N PHE A 202 11.61 8.95 -7.26
CA PHE A 202 10.30 9.16 -6.66
C PHE A 202 9.41 10.13 -7.43
N LEU A 203 9.99 11.03 -8.18
CA LEU A 203 9.26 12.11 -8.85
C LEU A 203 8.65 11.67 -10.18
N TRP A 204 9.06 10.54 -10.69
CA TRP A 204 8.57 9.97 -11.92
C TRP A 204 8.12 8.54 -11.68
N PRO A 205 6.89 8.31 -11.27
CA PRO A 205 6.31 7.00 -11.52
C PRO A 205 6.24 6.86 -13.05
N ASN A 206 7.21 6.16 -13.60
CA ASN A 206 7.41 5.99 -15.04
C ASN A 206 6.24 5.25 -15.71
N ASN A 207 5.00 5.46 -15.41
CA ASN A 207 3.92 4.69 -16.05
C ASN A 207 2.51 5.19 -15.79
N TYR A 208 2.28 6.48 -15.70
CA TYR A 208 0.91 7.00 -15.76
C TYR A 208 0.73 7.88 -17.00
N CYS A 209 1.02 7.32 -18.17
CA CYS A 209 0.49 7.73 -19.46
C CYS A 209 -0.40 6.63 -20.00
#